data_2c862c906da7abbc6ed8385ded02ed19
#
_entry.id   2c862c906da7abbc6ed8385ded02ed19
#
_cell.length_a   1.000
_cell.length_b   1.000
_cell.length_c   1.000
_cell.angle_alpha   90.00
_cell.angle_beta   90.00
_cell.angle_gamma   90.00
#
_symmetry.space_group_name_H-M   'P 1'
#
loop_
_entity.id
_entity.type
_entity.pdbx_description
1 polymer ?
#
loop_
_entity_poly.entity_id
_entity_poly.type
_entity_poly.pdbx_seq_one_letter_code
_entity_poly.pdbx_strand_id
1 'polypeptide(L)'
;MVKRVLWILLAIAVAVAGAWGYGELVRRENDSGQPLRLLAIAEEQSLAVSFSRRGRLTTRVPEEGETITAGQEVARIEEPGLTEDATDIERQISQVQARDAMRLQEIEKLKAQSASVQADERRYAKLAAEGVAPAAMHESLQHQLEAIAADIRAHEKEQGQLEAEREALAVRLDKVRHFEKEGVLASPAGGVVLTRHHRQGEWVEPGQPIVTLQIAEPYLRVEVPEERLSAFVVGKNVTVWPQARPDARFQAKVVSIKPRSEFATRKNWGLQSRDLQTFSVRLQPLNGAVVSGQAFVVEAGLPAPKA
;
A
#
# COMPACT_ATOMS: atom_id res chain seq x y z
N MET A 1 82.47 -7.43 -37.06
CA MET A 1 81.39 -7.66 -36.01
C MET A 1 80.52 -6.45 -35.83
N VAL A 2 81.02 -5.25 -35.76
CA VAL A 2 80.28 -4.00 -35.47
C VAL A 2 79.06 -3.73 -36.40
N LYS A 3 79.23 -3.95 -37.73
CA LYS A 3 78.14 -3.73 -38.71
C LYS A 3 76.93 -4.66 -38.53
N ARG A 4 77.11 -5.92 -38.07
CA ARG A 4 76.00 -6.84 -37.84
C ARG A 4 75.22 -6.48 -36.59
N VAL A 5 75.88 -5.98 -35.55
CA VAL A 5 75.23 -5.51 -34.31
C VAL A 5 74.36 -4.26 -34.57
N LEU A 6 74.86 -3.36 -35.44
CA LEU A 6 74.12 -2.14 -35.82
C LEU A 6 72.80 -2.45 -36.56
N TRP A 7 72.84 -3.45 -37.47
CA TRP A 7 71.62 -3.88 -38.19
C TRP A 7 70.59 -4.59 -37.27
N ILE A 8 71.08 -5.31 -36.28
CA ILE A 8 70.16 -5.96 -35.29
C ILE A 8 69.49 -4.89 -34.40
N LEU A 9 70.22 -3.89 -33.94
CA LEU A 9 69.68 -2.77 -33.18
C LEU A 9 68.70 -1.93 -33.99
N LEU A 10 68.98 -1.71 -35.31
CA LEU A 10 68.04 -1.03 -36.19
C LEU A 10 66.72 -1.83 -36.37
N ALA A 11 66.78 -3.15 -36.53
CA ALA A 11 65.63 -4.02 -36.68
C ALA A 11 64.77 -4.04 -35.41
N ILE A 12 65.42 -4.06 -34.25
CA ILE A 12 64.71 -3.97 -32.95
C ILE A 12 64.04 -2.60 -32.78
N ALA A 13 64.71 -1.51 -33.14
CA ALA A 13 64.13 -0.16 -33.07
C ALA A 13 62.92 0.00 -34.00
N VAL A 14 62.98 -0.56 -35.22
CA VAL A 14 61.80 -0.57 -36.14
C VAL A 14 60.66 -1.44 -35.64
N ALA A 15 60.99 -2.59 -35.05
CA ALA A 15 59.92 -3.47 -34.44
C ALA A 15 59.23 -2.81 -33.23
N VAL A 16 60.03 -2.13 -32.38
CA VAL A 16 59.46 -1.41 -31.21
C VAL A 16 58.66 -0.20 -31.68
N ALA A 17 59.11 0.57 -32.65
CA ALA A 17 58.34 1.69 -33.21
C ALA A 17 57.06 1.22 -33.92
N GLY A 18 57.16 0.09 -34.65
CA GLY A 18 55.97 -0.54 -35.26
C GLY A 18 54.93 -1.04 -34.21
N ALA A 19 55.43 -1.68 -33.17
CA ALA A 19 54.53 -2.12 -32.07
C ALA A 19 53.92 -0.94 -31.31
N TRP A 20 54.68 0.14 -31.12
CA TRP A 20 54.18 1.36 -30.49
C TRP A 20 53.16 2.10 -31.38
N GLY A 21 53.46 2.23 -32.67
CA GLY A 21 52.55 2.81 -33.67
C GLY A 21 51.26 1.99 -33.84
N TYR A 22 51.37 0.65 -33.83
CA TYR A 22 50.22 -0.24 -33.89
C TYR A 22 49.38 -0.14 -32.61
N GLY A 23 50.03 -0.07 -31.44
CA GLY A 23 49.32 0.14 -30.17
C GLY A 23 48.57 1.48 -30.10
N GLU A 24 49.18 2.54 -30.69
CA GLU A 24 48.53 3.86 -30.76
C GLU A 24 47.39 3.90 -31.78
N LEU A 25 47.51 3.21 -32.90
CA LEU A 25 46.44 3.05 -33.90
C LEU A 25 45.26 2.27 -33.33
N VAL A 26 45.48 1.17 -32.60
CA VAL A 26 44.44 0.38 -31.95
C VAL A 26 43.79 1.17 -30.81
N ARG A 27 44.56 2.01 -30.09
CA ARG A 27 43.99 2.93 -29.09
C ARG A 27 43.13 4.00 -29.75
N ARG A 28 43.54 4.58 -30.86
CA ARG A 28 42.76 5.58 -31.61
C ARG A 28 41.50 5.01 -32.26
N GLU A 29 41.53 3.75 -32.68
CA GLU A 29 40.37 3.06 -33.25
C GLU A 29 39.34 2.73 -32.16
N ASN A 30 39.77 2.43 -30.95
CA ASN A 30 38.89 2.24 -29.77
C ASN A 30 38.38 3.56 -29.15
N ASP A 31 39.11 4.67 -29.38
CA ASP A 31 38.75 6.02 -28.92
C ASP A 31 38.10 6.86 -30.03
N SER A 32 37.86 6.23 -31.21
CA SER A 32 37.15 6.86 -32.32
C SER A 32 35.78 7.24 -31.81
N GLY A 33 35.45 8.52 -31.86
CA GLY A 33 34.24 9.20 -31.37
C GLY A 33 32.90 8.64 -31.82
N GLN A 34 32.73 7.34 -31.71
CA GLN A 34 31.44 6.72 -31.92
C GLN A 34 30.53 7.01 -30.74
N PRO A 35 29.31 7.45 -30.98
CA PRO A 35 28.35 7.71 -29.93
C PRO A 35 28.14 6.44 -29.11
N LEU A 36 28.08 6.62 -27.78
CA LEU A 36 27.82 5.52 -26.84
C LEU A 36 26.44 4.93 -27.12
N ARG A 37 26.39 3.65 -27.48
CA ARG A 37 25.13 2.90 -27.66
C ARG A 37 24.98 1.87 -26.58
N LEU A 38 23.87 1.95 -25.85
CA LEU A 38 23.52 1.04 -24.78
C LEU A 38 22.15 0.46 -25.04
N LEU A 39 21.90 -0.74 -24.51
CA LEU A 39 20.59 -1.37 -24.56
C LEU A 39 19.76 -0.89 -23.35
N ALA A 40 18.54 -0.46 -23.62
CA ALA A 40 17.54 -0.16 -22.62
C ALA A 40 16.37 -1.11 -22.77
N ILE A 41 15.69 -1.38 -21.67
CA ILE A 41 14.46 -2.16 -21.65
C ILE A 41 13.33 -1.25 -21.21
N ALA A 42 12.21 -1.30 -21.92
CA ALA A 42 11.00 -0.61 -21.52
C ALA A 42 10.37 -1.30 -20.32
N GLU A 43 10.15 -0.56 -19.27
CA GLU A 43 9.49 -1.03 -18.06
C GLU A 43 8.24 -0.21 -17.79
N GLU A 44 7.26 -0.85 -17.20
CA GLU A 44 6.03 -0.20 -16.76
C GLU A 44 6.04 0.04 -15.26
N GLN A 45 5.26 1.02 -14.84
CA GLN A 45 4.93 1.20 -13.43
C GLN A 45 3.57 0.58 -13.19
N SER A 46 3.58 -0.58 -12.56
CA SER A 46 2.35 -1.32 -12.28
C SER A 46 2.00 -1.27 -10.79
N LEU A 47 0.71 -1.42 -10.53
CA LEU A 47 0.12 -1.47 -9.20
C LEU A 47 -0.79 -2.69 -9.11
N ALA A 48 -0.48 -3.61 -8.20
CA ALA A 48 -1.36 -4.70 -7.86
C ALA A 48 -2.45 -4.23 -6.89
N VAL A 49 -3.70 -4.45 -7.24
CA VAL A 49 -4.88 -4.10 -6.43
C VAL A 49 -5.45 -5.36 -5.84
N SER A 50 -5.51 -5.43 -4.49
CA SER A 50 -5.89 -6.62 -3.74
C SER A 50 -6.79 -6.27 -2.57
N PHE A 51 -7.60 -7.24 -2.13
CA PHE A 51 -8.36 -7.12 -0.88
C PHE A 51 -7.47 -7.35 0.35
N SER A 52 -7.82 -6.70 1.46
CA SER A 52 -7.27 -6.94 2.80
C SER A 52 -7.92 -8.14 3.49
N ARG A 53 -9.00 -8.68 2.93
CA ARG A 53 -9.83 -9.76 3.48
C ARG A 53 -10.09 -10.84 2.44
N ARG A 54 -10.50 -12.01 2.93
CA ARG A 54 -10.97 -13.12 2.11
C ARG A 54 -12.46 -12.97 1.79
N GLY A 55 -12.87 -13.59 0.69
CA GLY A 55 -14.29 -13.65 0.33
C GLY A 55 -14.49 -14.17 -1.09
N ARG A 56 -15.75 -14.33 -1.47
CA ARG A 56 -16.14 -14.70 -2.85
C ARG A 56 -16.39 -13.43 -3.65
N LEU A 57 -15.81 -13.33 -4.83
CA LEU A 57 -16.04 -12.23 -5.77
C LEU A 57 -17.47 -12.26 -6.29
N THR A 58 -18.25 -11.21 -6.03
CA THR A 58 -19.66 -11.11 -6.41
C THR A 58 -19.90 -10.22 -7.63
N THR A 59 -18.99 -9.29 -7.91
CA THR A 59 -19.09 -8.40 -9.07
C THR A 59 -18.17 -8.83 -10.21
N ARG A 60 -18.47 -8.31 -11.42
CA ARG A 60 -17.56 -8.45 -12.56
C ARG A 60 -16.22 -7.76 -12.26
N VAL A 61 -15.13 -8.45 -12.53
CA VAL A 61 -13.79 -7.89 -12.48
C VAL A 61 -13.45 -7.29 -13.86
N PRO A 62 -12.89 -6.08 -13.93
CA PRO A 62 -12.51 -5.45 -15.20
C PRO A 62 -11.56 -6.31 -16.03
N GLU A 63 -11.69 -6.20 -17.35
CA GLU A 63 -10.89 -6.99 -18.30
C GLU A 63 -9.58 -6.30 -18.66
N GLU A 64 -8.63 -7.08 -19.17
CA GLU A 64 -7.36 -6.56 -19.66
C GLU A 64 -7.57 -5.54 -20.77
N GLY A 65 -6.88 -4.41 -20.70
CA GLY A 65 -7.05 -3.26 -21.58
C GLY A 65 -8.13 -2.26 -21.15
N GLU A 66 -8.97 -2.58 -20.16
CA GLU A 66 -10.00 -1.67 -19.63
C GLU A 66 -9.35 -0.55 -18.80
N THR A 67 -9.84 0.69 -19.00
CA THR A 67 -9.35 1.84 -18.24
C THR A 67 -10.14 2.01 -16.95
N ILE A 68 -9.45 2.20 -15.85
CA ILE A 68 -10.01 2.42 -14.51
C ILE A 68 -9.59 3.80 -14.02
N THR A 69 -10.51 4.51 -13.37
CA THR A 69 -10.22 5.79 -12.69
C THR A 69 -9.93 5.59 -11.20
N ALA A 70 -9.20 6.53 -10.61
CA ALA A 70 -8.97 6.50 -9.16
C ALA A 70 -10.30 6.56 -8.39
N GLY A 71 -10.46 5.71 -7.38
CA GLY A 71 -11.69 5.58 -6.58
C GLY A 71 -12.78 4.73 -7.22
N GLN A 72 -12.63 4.27 -8.47
CA GLN A 72 -13.59 3.40 -9.13
C GLN A 72 -13.59 2.02 -8.47
N GLU A 73 -14.78 1.44 -8.24
CA GLU A 73 -14.93 0.06 -7.77
C GLU A 73 -14.36 -0.92 -8.82
N VAL A 74 -13.40 -1.72 -8.39
CA VAL A 74 -12.75 -2.76 -9.21
C VAL A 74 -13.45 -4.09 -9.04
N ALA A 75 -13.80 -4.42 -7.79
CA ALA A 75 -14.45 -5.67 -7.43
C ALA A 75 -15.10 -5.56 -6.06
N ARG A 76 -15.99 -6.51 -5.77
CA ARG A 76 -16.62 -6.67 -4.45
C ARG A 76 -16.53 -8.13 -4.04
N ILE A 77 -16.24 -8.33 -2.75
CA ILE A 77 -16.31 -9.65 -2.13
C ILE A 77 -17.44 -9.72 -1.11
N GLU A 78 -17.98 -10.90 -0.96
CA GLU A 78 -18.85 -11.27 0.17
C GLU A 78 -18.19 -12.42 0.95
N GLU A 79 -18.15 -12.27 2.26
CA GLU A 79 -17.79 -13.35 3.18
C GLU A 79 -19.12 -13.89 3.75
N PRO A 80 -19.48 -15.16 3.47
CA PRO A 80 -20.69 -15.76 4.00
C PRO A 80 -20.71 -15.67 5.53
N GLY A 81 -21.87 -15.30 6.08
CA GLY A 81 -22.06 -15.20 7.52
C GLY A 81 -21.94 -13.79 8.10
N LEU A 82 -21.27 -12.82 7.45
CA LEU A 82 -21.13 -11.46 7.99
C LEU A 82 -22.49 -10.75 8.14
N THR A 83 -23.37 -10.87 7.15
CA THR A 83 -24.70 -10.24 7.18
C THR A 83 -25.59 -10.90 8.22
N GLU A 84 -25.51 -12.22 8.36
CA GLU A 84 -26.20 -12.97 9.40
C GLU A 84 -25.68 -12.59 10.79
N ASP A 85 -24.36 -12.47 10.95
CA ASP A 85 -23.74 -12.02 12.20
C ASP A 85 -24.20 -10.61 12.59
N ALA A 86 -24.28 -9.67 11.64
CA ALA A 86 -24.78 -8.32 11.89
C ALA A 86 -26.24 -8.35 12.38
N THR A 87 -27.10 -9.13 11.69
CA THR A 87 -28.51 -9.28 12.03
C THR A 87 -28.69 -9.91 13.41
N ASP A 88 -27.88 -10.90 13.75
CA ASP A 88 -27.93 -11.55 15.07
C ASP A 88 -27.50 -10.60 16.19
N ILE A 89 -26.47 -9.78 15.98
CA ILE A 89 -26.06 -8.77 16.96
C ILE A 89 -27.15 -7.70 17.12
N GLU A 90 -27.77 -7.23 16.05
CA GLU A 90 -28.89 -6.27 16.11
C GLU A 90 -30.07 -6.83 16.90
N ARG A 91 -30.39 -8.12 16.74
CA ARG A 91 -31.41 -8.81 17.53
C ARG A 91 -31.04 -8.87 19.02
N GLN A 92 -29.75 -9.16 19.34
CA GLN A 92 -29.27 -9.15 20.72
C GLN A 92 -29.37 -7.74 21.34
N ILE A 93 -28.99 -6.70 20.61
CA ILE A 93 -29.16 -5.31 21.06
C ILE A 93 -30.63 -4.99 21.38
N SER A 94 -31.56 -5.39 20.51
CA SER A 94 -32.99 -5.19 20.72
C SER A 94 -33.51 -5.90 21.97
N GLN A 95 -33.00 -7.11 22.26
CA GLN A 95 -33.35 -7.85 23.47
C GLN A 95 -32.83 -7.17 24.74
N VAL A 96 -31.58 -6.64 24.71
CA VAL A 96 -31.01 -5.87 25.83
C VAL A 96 -31.82 -4.60 26.06
N GLN A 97 -32.16 -3.87 24.99
CA GLN A 97 -33.01 -2.67 25.09
C GLN A 97 -34.40 -2.96 25.69
N ALA A 98 -35.03 -4.08 25.34
CA ALA A 98 -36.30 -4.48 25.93
C ALA A 98 -36.17 -4.78 27.43
N ARG A 99 -35.09 -5.46 27.86
CA ARG A 99 -34.79 -5.71 29.28
C ARG A 99 -34.54 -4.42 30.05
N ASP A 100 -33.78 -3.48 29.44
CA ASP A 100 -33.51 -2.16 30.03
C ASP A 100 -34.78 -1.34 30.22
N ALA A 101 -35.68 -1.32 29.22
CA ALA A 101 -36.97 -0.65 29.31
C ALA A 101 -37.87 -1.21 30.45
N MET A 102 -37.87 -2.54 30.63
CA MET A 102 -38.58 -3.16 31.74
C MET A 102 -37.99 -2.75 33.11
N ARG A 103 -36.67 -2.68 33.19
CA ARG A 103 -35.95 -2.28 34.40
C ARG A 103 -36.24 -0.81 34.77
N LEU A 104 -36.25 0.08 33.77
CA LEU A 104 -36.65 1.48 33.96
C LEU A 104 -38.04 1.64 34.50
N GLN A 105 -39.00 0.87 33.99
CA GLN A 105 -40.40 0.89 34.51
C GLN A 105 -40.47 0.43 35.96
N GLU A 106 -39.70 -0.59 36.38
CA GLU A 106 -39.67 -1.05 37.77
C GLU A 106 -39.04 0.00 38.70
N ILE A 107 -37.95 0.68 38.25
CA ILE A 107 -37.35 1.80 38.99
C ILE A 107 -38.35 2.95 39.16
N GLU A 108 -39.07 3.33 38.12
CA GLU A 108 -40.12 4.38 38.20
C GLU A 108 -41.24 4.02 39.16
N LYS A 109 -41.71 2.78 39.13
CA LYS A 109 -42.69 2.27 40.05
C LYS A 109 -42.21 2.36 41.53
N LEU A 110 -40.96 1.93 41.80
CA LEU A 110 -40.37 2.01 43.12
C LEU A 110 -40.16 3.47 43.57
N LYS A 111 -39.79 4.38 42.68
CA LYS A 111 -39.69 5.81 42.97
C LYS A 111 -41.03 6.42 43.31
N ALA A 112 -42.10 6.05 42.60
CA ALA A 112 -43.48 6.47 42.95
C ALA A 112 -43.92 5.94 44.30
N GLN A 113 -43.62 4.66 44.60
CA GLN A 113 -43.90 4.06 45.90
C GLN A 113 -43.12 4.76 47.03
N SER A 114 -41.81 5.03 46.81
CA SER A 114 -40.98 5.78 47.76
C SER A 114 -41.54 7.17 48.05
N ALA A 115 -42.00 7.90 47.04
CA ALA A 115 -42.62 9.21 47.22
C ALA A 115 -43.90 9.17 48.07
N SER A 116 -44.73 8.13 47.89
CA SER A 116 -45.93 7.92 48.71
C SER A 116 -45.59 7.64 50.19
N VAL A 117 -44.67 6.69 50.44
CA VAL A 117 -44.22 6.35 51.80
C VAL A 117 -43.53 7.54 52.47
N GLN A 118 -42.77 8.34 51.72
CA GLN A 118 -42.12 9.57 52.22
C GLN A 118 -43.16 10.62 52.64
N ALA A 119 -44.25 10.77 51.91
CA ALA A 119 -45.33 11.66 52.30
C ALA A 119 -46.04 11.22 53.62
N ASP A 120 -46.23 9.91 53.77
CA ASP A 120 -46.80 9.33 55.02
C ASP A 120 -45.79 9.48 56.18
N GLU A 121 -44.52 9.18 55.96
CA GLU A 121 -43.45 9.36 56.97
C GLU A 121 -43.42 10.79 57.50
N ARG A 122 -43.47 11.80 56.64
CA ARG A 122 -43.47 13.22 57.00
C ARG A 122 -44.71 13.56 57.82
N ARG A 123 -45.86 12.98 57.51
CA ARG A 123 -47.12 13.15 58.25
C ARG A 123 -47.03 12.55 59.68
N TYR A 124 -46.59 11.29 59.76
CA TYR A 124 -46.39 10.61 61.01
C TYR A 124 -45.30 11.17 61.90
N ALA A 125 -44.25 11.69 61.33
CA ALA A 125 -43.16 12.42 62.03
C ALA A 125 -43.71 13.62 62.78
N LYS A 126 -44.63 14.39 62.17
CA LYS A 126 -45.30 15.53 62.84
C LYS A 126 -46.22 15.08 63.95
N LEU A 127 -47.06 14.07 63.67
CA LEU A 127 -48.03 13.55 64.71
C LEU A 127 -47.28 12.91 65.88
N ALA A 128 -46.18 12.26 65.70
CA ALA A 128 -45.30 11.71 66.72
C ALA A 128 -44.69 12.81 67.59
N ALA A 129 -44.20 13.92 66.95
CA ALA A 129 -43.70 15.08 67.68
C ALA A 129 -44.74 15.78 68.52
N GLU A 130 -46.01 15.74 68.12
CA GLU A 130 -47.17 16.26 68.85
C GLU A 130 -47.69 15.30 69.92
N GLY A 131 -47.07 14.09 70.03
CA GLY A 131 -47.51 13.05 70.96
C GLY A 131 -48.82 12.35 70.59
N VAL A 132 -49.31 12.54 69.37
CA VAL A 132 -50.59 11.99 68.87
C VAL A 132 -50.45 10.58 68.26
N ALA A 133 -49.28 10.26 67.68
CA ALA A 133 -48.99 8.96 67.08
C ALA A 133 -47.79 8.25 67.78
N PRO A 134 -47.78 6.87 67.77
CA PRO A 134 -46.68 6.09 68.32
C PRO A 134 -45.37 6.34 67.50
N ALA A 135 -44.24 6.57 68.16
CA ALA A 135 -42.93 6.73 67.55
C ALA A 135 -42.53 5.51 66.68
N ALA A 136 -42.86 4.31 67.07
CA ALA A 136 -42.67 3.08 66.36
C ALA A 136 -43.22 3.08 64.91
N MET A 137 -44.33 3.83 64.67
CA MET A 137 -44.91 3.95 63.32
C MET A 137 -43.98 4.77 62.38
N HIS A 138 -43.44 5.86 62.92
CA HIS A 138 -42.45 6.68 62.18
C HIS A 138 -41.19 5.86 61.85
N GLU A 139 -40.64 5.14 62.84
CA GLU A 139 -39.46 4.26 62.61
C GLU A 139 -39.74 3.18 61.56
N SER A 140 -40.93 2.54 61.60
CA SER A 140 -41.35 1.56 60.60
C SER A 140 -41.35 2.13 59.16
N LEU A 141 -41.86 3.36 59.00
CA LEU A 141 -41.87 4.02 57.68
C LEU A 141 -40.42 4.40 57.19
N GLN A 142 -39.54 4.76 58.10
CA GLN A 142 -38.13 5.00 57.78
C GLN A 142 -37.47 3.71 57.29
N HIS A 143 -37.64 2.58 57.98
CA HIS A 143 -37.11 1.29 57.52
C HIS A 143 -37.69 0.87 56.17
N GLN A 144 -38.98 1.16 55.90
CA GLN A 144 -39.59 0.89 54.61
C GLN A 144 -38.98 1.75 53.49
N LEU A 145 -38.69 3.03 53.76
CA LEU A 145 -37.98 3.90 52.80
C LEU A 145 -36.58 3.40 52.52
N GLU A 146 -35.83 2.97 53.56
CA GLU A 146 -34.51 2.40 53.38
C GLU A 146 -34.49 1.15 52.50
N ALA A 147 -35.47 0.25 52.69
CA ALA A 147 -35.68 -0.96 51.91
C ALA A 147 -35.95 -0.61 50.42
N ILE A 148 -36.90 0.31 50.16
CA ILE A 148 -37.22 0.75 48.80
C ILE A 148 -36.00 1.41 48.15
N ALA A 149 -35.21 2.22 48.88
CA ALA A 149 -34.00 2.83 48.36
C ALA A 149 -32.90 1.80 48.03
N ALA A 150 -32.83 0.71 48.80
CA ALA A 150 -31.93 -0.40 48.51
C ALA A 150 -32.33 -1.13 47.22
N ASP A 151 -33.65 -1.37 47.03
CA ASP A 151 -34.18 -1.99 45.82
C ASP A 151 -33.92 -1.12 44.55
N ILE A 152 -34.17 0.19 44.67
CA ILE A 152 -33.86 1.13 43.59
C ILE A 152 -32.38 1.05 43.21
N ARG A 153 -31.44 1.11 44.18
CA ARG A 153 -30.02 1.00 43.90
C ARG A 153 -29.64 -0.32 43.26
N ALA A 154 -30.28 -1.43 43.67
CA ALA A 154 -30.05 -2.73 43.05
C ALA A 154 -30.47 -2.75 41.57
N HIS A 155 -31.65 -2.19 41.25
CA HIS A 155 -32.12 -2.09 39.87
C HIS A 155 -31.31 -1.09 39.02
N GLU A 156 -30.85 0.04 39.56
CA GLU A 156 -29.95 0.98 38.88
C GLU A 156 -28.61 0.34 38.56
N LYS A 157 -28.09 -0.52 39.46
CA LYS A 157 -26.88 -1.30 39.18
C LYS A 157 -27.08 -2.30 38.04
N GLU A 158 -28.19 -3.01 38.01
CA GLU A 158 -28.54 -3.93 36.91
C GLU A 158 -28.72 -3.18 35.60
N GLN A 159 -29.33 -1.99 35.60
CA GLN A 159 -29.45 -1.12 34.45
C GLN A 159 -28.07 -0.73 33.91
N GLY A 160 -27.11 -0.33 34.75
CA GLY A 160 -25.74 -0.06 34.36
C GLY A 160 -25.04 -1.25 33.71
N GLN A 161 -25.37 -2.49 34.14
CA GLN A 161 -24.82 -3.70 33.49
C GLN A 161 -25.43 -3.92 32.08
N LEU A 162 -26.76 -3.70 31.93
CA LEU A 162 -27.43 -3.79 30.62
C LEU A 162 -26.92 -2.73 29.64
N GLU A 163 -26.63 -1.53 30.12
CA GLU A 163 -26.05 -0.46 29.32
C GLU A 163 -24.64 -0.84 28.81
N ALA A 164 -23.80 -1.38 29.69
CA ALA A 164 -22.46 -1.87 29.31
C ALA A 164 -22.54 -3.05 28.33
N GLU A 165 -23.52 -3.99 28.51
CA GLU A 165 -23.77 -5.08 27.56
C GLU A 165 -24.18 -4.54 26.19
N ARG A 166 -25.07 -3.56 26.14
CA ARG A 166 -25.50 -2.90 24.89
C ARG A 166 -24.33 -2.21 24.16
N GLU A 167 -23.48 -1.49 24.91
CA GLU A 167 -22.32 -0.82 24.37
C GLU A 167 -21.33 -1.82 23.76
N ALA A 168 -21.05 -2.91 24.45
CA ALA A 168 -20.18 -3.97 23.93
C ALA A 168 -20.73 -4.60 22.64
N LEU A 169 -22.04 -4.82 22.56
CA LEU A 169 -22.70 -5.31 21.34
C LEU A 169 -22.66 -4.28 20.22
N ALA A 170 -22.81 -2.98 20.52
CA ALA A 170 -22.72 -1.90 19.52
C ALA A 170 -21.31 -1.82 18.91
N VAL A 171 -20.25 -1.92 19.72
CA VAL A 171 -18.87 -2.00 19.24
C VAL A 171 -18.66 -3.22 18.35
N ARG A 172 -19.23 -4.37 18.72
CA ARG A 172 -19.13 -5.58 17.91
C ARG A 172 -19.86 -5.43 16.56
N LEU A 173 -21.03 -4.81 16.55
CA LEU A 173 -21.79 -4.51 15.33
C LEU A 173 -21.03 -3.57 14.40
N ASP A 174 -20.43 -2.51 14.96
CA ASP A 174 -19.65 -1.56 14.17
C ASP A 174 -18.45 -2.24 13.51
N LYS A 175 -17.78 -3.17 14.21
CA LYS A 175 -16.69 -3.98 13.64
C LYS A 175 -17.17 -4.84 12.46
N VAL A 176 -18.34 -5.49 12.57
CA VAL A 176 -18.90 -6.30 11.47
C VAL A 176 -19.26 -5.42 10.29
N ARG A 177 -19.88 -4.27 10.50
CA ARG A 177 -20.21 -3.29 9.45
C ARG A 177 -18.97 -2.69 8.78
N HIS A 178 -17.89 -2.49 9.54
CA HIS A 178 -16.63 -2.07 8.97
C HIS A 178 -16.08 -3.13 8.01
N PHE A 179 -16.17 -4.38 8.38
CA PHE A 179 -15.77 -5.50 7.54
C PHE A 179 -16.58 -5.62 6.24
N GLU A 180 -17.90 -5.35 6.29
CA GLU A 180 -18.73 -5.29 5.08
C GLU A 180 -18.26 -4.18 4.11
N LYS A 181 -17.88 -3.01 4.63
CA LYS A 181 -17.32 -1.90 3.82
C LYS A 181 -15.99 -2.25 3.18
N GLU A 182 -15.11 -2.98 3.88
CA GLU A 182 -13.85 -3.46 3.33
C GLU A 182 -14.04 -4.52 2.22
N GLY A 183 -15.24 -5.05 2.07
CA GLY A 183 -15.62 -5.92 0.96
C GLY A 183 -15.66 -5.23 -0.39
N VAL A 184 -15.56 -3.90 -0.48
CA VAL A 184 -15.49 -3.14 -1.73
C VAL A 184 -14.04 -2.77 -2.03
N LEU A 185 -13.52 -3.21 -3.17
CA LEU A 185 -12.19 -2.89 -3.64
C LEU A 185 -12.27 -1.72 -4.62
N ALA A 186 -11.82 -0.55 -4.20
CA ALA A 186 -11.67 0.60 -5.07
C ALA A 186 -10.22 0.76 -5.54
N SER A 187 -10.03 1.20 -6.77
CA SER A 187 -8.69 1.47 -7.29
C SER A 187 -8.08 2.71 -6.62
N PRO A 188 -6.88 2.61 -6.05
CA PRO A 188 -6.20 3.76 -5.46
C PRO A 188 -5.65 4.75 -6.50
N ALA A 189 -5.53 4.34 -7.78
CA ALA A 189 -5.01 5.16 -8.86
C ALA A 189 -5.76 4.87 -10.16
N GLY A 190 -5.77 5.85 -11.08
CA GLY A 190 -6.19 5.63 -12.45
C GLY A 190 -5.15 4.85 -13.25
N GLY A 191 -5.58 4.04 -14.22
CA GLY A 191 -4.70 3.26 -15.06
C GLY A 191 -5.43 2.32 -16.00
N VAL A 192 -4.67 1.51 -16.71
CA VAL A 192 -5.17 0.46 -17.62
C VAL A 192 -4.91 -0.90 -17.00
N VAL A 193 -5.87 -1.80 -17.05
CA VAL A 193 -5.71 -3.18 -16.57
C VAL A 193 -4.71 -3.93 -17.45
N LEU A 194 -3.57 -4.31 -16.86
CA LEU A 194 -2.56 -5.15 -17.52
C LEU A 194 -2.93 -6.63 -17.44
N THR A 195 -3.32 -7.06 -16.24
CA THR A 195 -3.60 -8.46 -15.96
C THR A 195 -4.79 -8.57 -15.01
N ARG A 196 -5.75 -9.41 -15.38
CA ARG A 196 -6.82 -9.86 -14.51
C ARG A 196 -6.47 -11.22 -13.92
N HIS A 197 -6.29 -11.28 -12.59
CA HIS A 197 -5.89 -12.51 -11.90
C HIS A 197 -7.07 -13.37 -11.48
N HIS A 198 -8.24 -12.75 -11.22
CA HIS A 198 -9.44 -13.45 -10.73
C HIS A 198 -10.69 -13.06 -11.50
N ARG A 199 -11.71 -13.91 -11.40
CA ARG A 199 -13.01 -13.74 -12.05
C ARG A 199 -14.14 -13.76 -11.03
N GLN A 200 -15.28 -13.21 -11.43
CA GLN A 200 -16.51 -13.29 -10.63
C GLN A 200 -16.82 -14.74 -10.25
N GLY A 201 -17.22 -14.95 -8.99
CA GLY A 201 -17.54 -16.25 -8.41
C GLY A 201 -16.37 -16.98 -7.77
N GLU A 202 -15.13 -16.56 -8.02
CA GLU A 202 -13.93 -17.14 -7.39
C GLU A 202 -13.79 -16.70 -5.93
N TRP A 203 -13.14 -17.55 -5.16
CA TRP A 203 -12.74 -17.25 -3.78
C TRP A 203 -11.36 -16.61 -3.78
N VAL A 204 -11.16 -15.55 -2.98
CA VAL A 204 -9.89 -14.82 -2.89
C VAL A 204 -9.43 -14.71 -1.44
N GLU A 205 -8.12 -14.73 -1.25
CA GLU A 205 -7.46 -14.59 0.04
C GLU A 205 -6.82 -13.18 0.17
N PRO A 206 -6.56 -12.71 1.41
CA PRO A 206 -5.93 -11.41 1.66
C PRO A 206 -4.60 -11.26 0.90
N GLY A 207 -4.41 -10.12 0.25
CA GLY A 207 -3.19 -9.79 -0.48
C GLY A 207 -3.03 -10.44 -1.84
N GLN A 208 -3.96 -11.32 -2.26
CA GLN A 208 -3.98 -11.82 -3.63
C GLN A 208 -4.39 -10.71 -4.59
N PRO A 209 -3.61 -10.44 -5.65
CA PRO A 209 -3.95 -9.41 -6.63
C PRO A 209 -5.21 -9.82 -7.39
N ILE A 210 -6.16 -8.92 -7.50
CA ILE A 210 -7.37 -9.07 -8.31
C ILE A 210 -7.09 -8.61 -9.75
N VAL A 211 -6.51 -7.42 -9.86
CA VAL A 211 -6.01 -6.86 -11.11
C VAL A 211 -4.65 -6.22 -10.89
N THR A 212 -3.84 -6.20 -11.94
CA THR A 212 -2.63 -5.38 -12.00
C THR A 212 -2.88 -4.25 -12.99
N LEU A 213 -2.69 -3.01 -12.54
CA LEU A 213 -2.90 -1.80 -13.32
C LEU A 213 -1.57 -1.21 -13.78
N GLN A 214 -1.52 -0.72 -15.00
CA GLN A 214 -0.48 0.20 -15.45
C GLN A 214 -0.92 1.62 -15.03
N ILE A 215 -0.18 2.22 -14.11
CA ILE A 215 -0.54 3.52 -13.52
C ILE A 215 0.22 4.70 -14.12
N ALA A 216 1.22 4.46 -14.95
CA ALA A 216 1.99 5.49 -15.64
C ALA A 216 2.44 4.99 -17.01
N GLU A 217 2.82 5.94 -17.88
CA GLU A 217 3.44 5.60 -19.15
C GLU A 217 4.74 4.80 -18.93
N PRO A 218 5.03 3.83 -19.83
CA PRO A 218 6.26 3.07 -19.77
C PRO A 218 7.49 3.98 -19.84
N TYR A 219 8.54 3.60 -19.15
CA TYR A 219 9.82 4.27 -19.15
C TYR A 219 10.92 3.32 -19.63
N LEU A 220 12.04 3.86 -20.09
CA LEU A 220 13.19 3.05 -20.49
C LEU A 220 14.20 3.00 -19.35
N ARG A 221 14.63 1.79 -19.00
CA ARG A 221 15.74 1.57 -18.09
C ARG A 221 16.97 1.14 -18.85
N VAL A 222 18.07 1.86 -18.65
CA VAL A 222 19.38 1.54 -19.22
C VAL A 222 20.40 1.35 -18.11
N GLU A 223 21.18 0.30 -18.20
CA GLU A 223 22.27 0.01 -17.29
C GLU A 223 23.57 0.62 -17.85
N VAL A 224 24.13 1.58 -17.13
CA VAL A 224 25.27 2.39 -17.58
C VAL A 224 26.47 2.09 -16.68
N PRO A 225 27.61 1.63 -17.22
CA PRO A 225 28.85 1.51 -16.46
C PRO A 225 29.33 2.89 -15.96
N GLU A 226 29.95 2.92 -14.78
CA GLU A 226 30.43 4.15 -14.14
C GLU A 226 31.30 5.00 -15.09
N GLU A 227 32.15 4.35 -15.86
CA GLU A 227 33.07 5.03 -16.84
C GLU A 227 32.30 5.84 -17.89
N ARG A 228 31.07 5.48 -18.17
CA ARG A 228 30.20 6.09 -19.20
C ARG A 228 29.09 6.96 -18.61
N LEU A 229 29.02 7.07 -17.30
CA LEU A 229 27.96 7.79 -16.61
C LEU A 229 27.91 9.28 -16.94
N SER A 230 29.08 9.88 -17.25
CA SER A 230 29.20 11.29 -17.63
C SER A 230 28.44 11.67 -18.91
N ALA A 231 28.10 10.70 -19.75
CA ALA A 231 27.28 10.91 -20.94
C ALA A 231 25.79 11.15 -20.61
N PHE A 232 25.35 10.74 -19.40
CA PHE A 232 23.97 10.87 -18.93
C PHE A 232 23.89 11.95 -17.86
N VAL A 233 23.12 12.99 -18.11
CA VAL A 233 22.89 14.09 -17.17
C VAL A 233 21.38 14.23 -16.96
N VAL A 234 20.95 14.23 -15.72
CA VAL A 234 19.53 14.42 -15.37
C VAL A 234 19.01 15.70 -16.02
N GLY A 235 17.86 15.60 -16.69
CA GLY A 235 17.23 16.69 -17.42
C GLY A 235 17.64 16.82 -18.89
N LYS A 236 18.73 16.19 -19.35
CA LYS A 236 19.12 16.17 -20.76
C LYS A 236 18.37 15.11 -21.56
N ASN A 237 18.27 15.34 -22.87
CA ASN A 237 17.69 14.41 -23.81
C ASN A 237 18.76 13.51 -24.42
N VAL A 238 18.36 12.27 -24.68
CA VAL A 238 19.13 11.26 -25.39
C VAL A 238 18.31 10.72 -26.55
N THR A 239 18.97 10.29 -27.63
CA THR A 239 18.29 9.69 -28.77
C THR A 239 18.09 8.20 -28.51
N VAL A 240 16.87 7.72 -28.75
CA VAL A 240 16.48 6.32 -28.55
C VAL A 240 15.73 5.79 -29.76
N TRP A 241 15.82 4.49 -30.02
CA TRP A 241 15.03 3.82 -31.05
C TRP A 241 14.82 2.34 -30.70
N PRO A 242 13.70 1.73 -31.14
CA PRO A 242 13.50 0.30 -30.96
C PRO A 242 14.60 -0.50 -31.64
N GLN A 243 15.15 -1.51 -30.98
CA GLN A 243 16.22 -2.34 -31.55
C GLN A 243 15.81 -2.96 -32.89
N ALA A 244 14.53 -3.33 -33.05
CA ALA A 244 13.98 -3.91 -34.27
C ALA A 244 13.74 -2.88 -35.40
N ARG A 245 13.73 -1.58 -35.12
CA ARG A 245 13.44 -0.51 -36.08
C ARG A 245 14.38 0.69 -35.88
N PRO A 246 15.64 0.62 -36.41
CA PRO A 246 16.64 1.66 -36.21
C PRO A 246 16.26 3.03 -36.77
N ASP A 247 15.34 3.07 -37.74
CA ASP A 247 14.88 4.30 -38.39
C ASP A 247 13.87 5.08 -37.54
N ALA A 248 13.17 4.42 -36.59
CA ALA A 248 12.18 5.03 -35.72
C ALA A 248 12.83 5.71 -34.50
N ARG A 249 13.65 6.74 -34.75
CA ARG A 249 14.36 7.48 -33.71
C ARG A 249 13.47 8.54 -33.05
N PHE A 250 13.56 8.64 -31.72
CA PHE A 250 12.89 9.67 -30.94
C PHE A 250 13.75 10.12 -29.74
N GLN A 251 13.30 11.11 -29.01
CA GLN A 251 14.00 11.67 -27.87
C GLN A 251 13.42 11.12 -26.55
N ALA A 252 14.29 10.80 -25.61
CA ALA A 252 13.92 10.48 -24.25
C ALA A 252 14.72 11.36 -23.28
N LYS A 253 14.07 11.79 -22.20
CA LYS A 253 14.66 12.65 -21.18
C LYS A 253 15.22 11.80 -20.04
N VAL A 254 16.44 12.07 -19.61
CA VAL A 254 17.02 11.46 -18.40
C VAL A 254 16.30 12.00 -17.16
N VAL A 255 15.58 11.12 -16.45
CA VAL A 255 14.79 11.49 -15.27
C VAL A 255 15.55 11.25 -13.98
N SER A 256 16.23 10.10 -13.86
CA SER A 256 16.98 9.77 -12.65
C SER A 256 18.15 8.84 -12.96
N ILE A 257 19.15 8.91 -12.10
CA ILE A 257 20.32 8.04 -12.09
C ILE A 257 20.44 7.46 -10.70
N LYS A 258 20.45 6.13 -10.56
CA LYS A 258 20.56 5.43 -9.28
C LYS A 258 21.73 4.45 -9.33
N PRO A 259 22.57 4.36 -8.29
CA PRO A 259 23.53 3.27 -8.19
C PRO A 259 22.77 1.95 -8.07
N ARG A 260 23.23 0.94 -8.80
CA ARG A 260 22.73 -0.43 -8.62
C ARG A 260 23.59 -1.09 -7.56
N SER A 261 22.98 -1.58 -6.49
CA SER A 261 23.67 -2.25 -5.38
C SER A 261 24.10 -3.70 -5.71
N GLU A 262 23.73 -4.21 -6.87
CA GLU A 262 24.17 -5.52 -7.32
C GLU A 262 25.44 -5.35 -8.17
N PHE A 263 26.58 -5.78 -7.63
CA PHE A 263 27.80 -5.98 -8.40
C PHE A 263 27.48 -7.01 -9.49
N ALA A 264 27.60 -6.61 -10.77
CA ALA A 264 27.53 -7.55 -11.87
C ALA A 264 28.75 -8.47 -11.78
N THR A 265 28.62 -9.56 -11.04
CA THR A 265 29.64 -10.59 -10.89
C THR A 265 29.79 -11.32 -12.23
N ARG A 266 30.57 -10.79 -13.15
CA ARG A 266 31.19 -11.61 -14.19
C ARG A 266 32.26 -12.45 -13.49
N LYS A 267 31.96 -13.72 -13.28
CA LYS A 267 32.93 -14.74 -12.91
C LYS A 267 33.97 -14.88 -14.03
N ASN A 268 34.94 -14.01 -14.05
CA ASN A 268 36.21 -14.27 -14.76
C ASN A 268 37.30 -14.24 -13.69
N TRP A 269 37.85 -15.39 -13.40
CA TRP A 269 38.96 -15.61 -12.50
C TRP A 269 40.25 -15.12 -13.19
N GLY A 270 40.50 -13.79 -13.15
CA GLY A 270 41.72 -13.16 -13.64
C GLY A 270 42.05 -11.91 -12.83
N LEU A 271 43.31 -11.71 -12.51
CA LEU A 271 43.87 -10.63 -11.66
C LEU A 271 43.60 -9.19 -12.12
N GLN A 272 42.70 -8.95 -13.10
CA GLN A 272 42.32 -7.64 -13.65
C GLN A 272 40.82 -7.40 -13.74
N SER A 273 40.03 -8.09 -12.97
CA SER A 273 38.59 -7.80 -12.88
C SER A 273 38.39 -6.60 -11.96
N ARG A 274 38.35 -5.39 -12.51
CA ARG A 274 37.73 -4.24 -11.81
C ARG A 274 36.24 -4.52 -11.72
N ASP A 275 35.71 -4.55 -10.52
CA ASP A 275 34.28 -4.54 -10.27
C ASP A 275 33.73 -3.22 -10.81
N LEU A 276 33.16 -3.26 -12.01
CA LEU A 276 32.57 -2.08 -12.65
C LEU A 276 31.21 -1.84 -11.96
N GLN A 277 31.13 -0.76 -11.21
CA GLN A 277 29.84 -0.28 -10.71
C GLN A 277 28.95 0.09 -11.89
N THR A 278 27.69 -0.39 -11.83
CA THR A 278 26.68 -0.11 -12.85
C THR A 278 25.61 0.79 -12.26
N PHE A 279 25.20 1.78 -13.01
CA PHE A 279 24.15 2.72 -12.64
C PHE A 279 22.91 2.47 -13.47
N SER A 280 21.77 2.42 -12.82
CA SER A 280 20.47 2.34 -13.50
C SER A 280 19.98 3.75 -13.82
N VAL A 281 19.87 4.06 -15.10
CA VAL A 281 19.40 5.34 -15.62
C VAL A 281 17.99 5.17 -16.15
N ARG A 282 17.05 5.98 -15.63
CA ARG A 282 15.66 6.02 -16.06
C ARG A 282 15.48 7.13 -17.08
N LEU A 283 14.91 6.77 -18.24
CA LEU A 283 14.62 7.69 -19.33
C LEU A 283 13.12 7.72 -19.56
N GLN A 284 12.54 8.93 -19.65
CA GLN A 284 11.15 9.13 -20.02
C GLN A 284 11.07 9.47 -21.50
N PRO A 285 10.36 8.69 -22.32
CA PRO A 285 10.09 9.02 -23.72
C PRO A 285 9.37 10.37 -23.82
N LEU A 286 9.83 11.24 -24.72
CA LEU A 286 9.14 12.51 -25.00
C LEU A 286 8.14 12.35 -26.17
N ASN A 287 8.47 11.48 -27.12
CA ASN A 287 7.66 11.16 -28.28
C ASN A 287 7.85 9.68 -28.61
N GLY A 288 6.89 9.05 -29.26
CA GLY A 288 6.97 7.66 -29.70
C GLY A 288 6.27 6.68 -28.79
N ALA A 289 5.74 5.62 -29.39
CA ALA A 289 5.07 4.55 -28.66
C ALA A 289 6.12 3.59 -28.07
N VAL A 290 6.06 3.38 -26.77
CA VAL A 290 6.90 2.44 -26.01
C VAL A 290 6.01 1.37 -25.43
N VAL A 291 6.31 0.11 -25.72
CA VAL A 291 5.62 -1.05 -25.18
C VAL A 291 6.51 -1.69 -24.13
N SER A 292 5.95 -2.06 -23.00
CA SER A 292 6.68 -2.74 -21.92
C SER A 292 7.33 -4.03 -22.42
N GLY A 293 8.54 -4.32 -21.94
CA GLY A 293 9.34 -5.46 -22.36
C GLY A 293 10.10 -5.26 -23.68
N GLN A 294 9.83 -4.20 -24.44
CA GLN A 294 10.53 -3.94 -25.70
C GLN A 294 11.95 -3.44 -25.45
N ALA A 295 12.89 -3.91 -26.29
CA ALA A 295 14.28 -3.47 -26.25
C ALA A 295 14.52 -2.24 -27.14
N PHE A 296 15.23 -1.28 -26.58
CA PHE A 296 15.60 -0.02 -27.24
C PHE A 296 17.12 0.17 -27.23
N VAL A 297 17.63 0.84 -28.25
CA VAL A 297 19.01 1.32 -28.26
C VAL A 297 18.99 2.79 -27.85
N VAL A 298 19.83 3.13 -26.87
CA VAL A 298 20.05 4.50 -26.40
C VAL A 298 21.39 5.00 -26.92
N GLU A 299 21.37 6.13 -27.61
CA GLU A 299 22.55 6.82 -28.04
C GLU A 299 22.74 8.09 -27.20
N ALA A 300 23.77 8.10 -26.37
CA ALA A 300 24.16 9.26 -25.60
C ALA A 300 25.33 9.97 -26.27
N GLY A 301 25.35 11.30 -26.26
CA GLY A 301 26.47 12.09 -26.76
C GLY A 301 27.74 11.77 -25.99
N LEU A 302 28.89 11.92 -26.69
CA LEU A 302 30.19 11.78 -26.04
C LEU A 302 30.30 12.72 -24.84
N PRO A 303 30.91 12.27 -23.73
CA PRO A 303 31.29 13.20 -22.68
C PRO A 303 32.27 14.24 -23.28
N ALA A 304 32.12 15.49 -22.87
CA ALA A 304 33.10 16.51 -23.24
C ALA A 304 34.51 16.01 -22.86
N PRO A 305 35.49 16.19 -23.73
CA PRO A 305 36.88 15.80 -23.41
C PRO A 305 37.25 16.47 -22.09
N LYS A 306 37.81 15.68 -21.17
CA LYS A 306 38.37 16.23 -19.93
C LYS A 306 39.52 17.16 -20.36
N ALA A 307 39.39 18.45 -20.02
CA ALA A 307 40.45 19.45 -20.14
C ALA A 307 41.63 19.08 -19.23
#